data_58eff78e0baa30bef81168d52623eb7b
#
_entry.id   58eff78e0baa30bef81168d52623eb7b
#
_cell.length_a   1.000
_cell.length_b   1.000
_cell.length_c   1.000
_cell.angle_alpha   90.00
_cell.angle_beta   90.00
_cell.angle_gamma   90.00
#
_symmetry.space_group_name_H-M   'P 1'
#
loop_
_entity.id
_entity.type
_entity.pdbx_description
1 polymer ?
#
loop_
_entity_poly.entity_id
_entity_poly.type
_entity_poly.pdbx_seq_one_letter_code
_entity_poly.pdbx_strand_id
1 'polypeptide(L)'
;PFYGQEKRGGRTMCHVVIADGMESPIISEAKVMLVMDEKSLADFQHMMAADGTLIVNSSMIALEPACTCGAVKKVPFYELAAELGNSKTANMVALGYLMRYLPFLSLEAVAGEVKEAFKAKPKVVPLNVKALELGYGYEK
;
A
#
# COMPACT_ATOMS: atom_id res chain seq x y z
N PRO A 1 4.11 5.71 -12.21
CA PRO A 1 4.54 6.67 -11.19
C PRO A 1 4.58 8.08 -11.76
N PHE A 2 4.05 9.05 -11.01
CA PHE A 2 4.21 10.47 -11.33
C PHE A 2 5.59 10.91 -10.83
N TYR A 3 6.48 11.25 -11.75
CA TYR A 3 7.75 11.90 -11.45
C TYR A 3 7.62 13.38 -11.84
N GLY A 4 7.23 14.22 -10.87
CA GLY A 4 7.33 15.67 -11.01
C GLY A 4 8.61 16.19 -10.35
N GLN A 5 9.04 17.42 -10.70
CA GLN A 5 10.13 18.15 -10.00
C GLN A 5 9.68 18.60 -8.59
N GLU A 6 9.03 17.74 -7.82
CA GLU A 6 8.61 18.08 -6.47
C GLU A 6 9.78 17.89 -5.50
N LYS A 7 9.99 18.88 -4.63
CA LYS A 7 10.92 18.80 -3.50
C LYS A 7 10.52 17.65 -2.58
N ARG A 8 11.46 17.14 -1.77
CA ARG A 8 11.19 16.12 -0.72
C ARG A 8 9.89 16.43 0.02
N GLY A 9 8.94 15.47 0.04
CA GLY A 9 7.61 15.63 0.62
C GLY A 9 6.50 15.90 -0.41
N GLY A 10 6.79 15.80 -1.71
CA GLY A 10 5.80 15.85 -2.78
C GLY A 10 4.91 14.61 -2.83
N ARG A 11 3.82 14.74 -3.58
CA ARG A 11 2.85 13.66 -3.80
C ARG A 11 3.43 12.59 -4.71
N THR A 12 3.24 11.34 -4.36
CA THR A 12 3.61 10.19 -5.20
C THR A 12 2.42 9.26 -5.33
N MET A 13 2.06 8.93 -6.56
CA MET A 13 1.02 7.96 -6.87
C MET A 13 1.52 6.96 -7.89
N CYS A 14 1.16 5.70 -7.71
CA CYS A 14 1.42 4.63 -8.66
C CYS A 14 0.11 3.93 -9.00
N HIS A 15 -0.22 3.83 -10.28
CA HIS A 15 -1.31 3.02 -10.78
C HIS A 15 -0.74 1.69 -11.29
N VAL A 16 -1.38 0.61 -10.91
CA VAL A 16 -1.11 -0.73 -11.43
C VAL A 16 -2.41 -1.29 -12.00
N VAL A 17 -2.41 -1.63 -13.27
CA VAL A 17 -3.52 -2.29 -13.95
C VAL A 17 -3.11 -3.73 -14.18
N ILE A 18 -3.96 -4.67 -13.74
CA ILE A 18 -3.79 -6.10 -13.94
C ILE A 18 -5.08 -6.61 -14.59
N ALA A 19 -4.96 -7.09 -15.83
CA ALA A 19 -6.08 -7.53 -16.65
C ALA A 19 -5.64 -8.69 -17.54
N ASP A 20 -6.62 -9.50 -17.98
CA ASP A 20 -6.39 -10.63 -18.91
C ASP A 20 -6.22 -10.20 -20.37
N GLY A 21 -6.26 -8.90 -20.67
CA GLY A 21 -6.15 -8.33 -22.00
C GLY A 21 -5.41 -6.99 -22.03
N MET A 22 -5.41 -6.35 -23.22
CA MET A 22 -4.87 -4.99 -23.34
C MET A 22 -5.83 -3.98 -22.71
N GLU A 23 -5.44 -3.44 -21.58
CA GLU A 23 -6.14 -2.37 -20.88
C GLU A 23 -5.34 -1.05 -20.95
N SER A 24 -6.06 0.07 -20.83
CA SER A 24 -5.39 1.37 -20.74
C SER A 24 -4.59 1.47 -19.44
N PRO A 25 -3.34 1.96 -19.47
CA PRO A 25 -2.59 2.23 -18.24
C PRO A 25 -3.15 3.41 -17.44
N ILE A 26 -4.10 4.15 -18.01
CA ILE A 26 -4.79 5.25 -17.34
C ILE A 26 -6.07 4.70 -16.72
N ILE A 27 -6.11 4.65 -15.41
CA ILE A 27 -7.31 4.25 -14.67
C ILE A 27 -8.15 5.48 -14.30
N SER A 28 -9.44 5.40 -14.53
CA SER A 28 -10.42 6.39 -14.05
C SER A 28 -10.90 6.06 -12.64
N GLU A 29 -10.95 4.78 -12.30
CA GLU A 29 -11.41 4.27 -11.02
C GLU A 29 -10.50 3.17 -10.48
N ALA A 30 -10.27 3.17 -9.17
CA ALA A 30 -9.48 2.17 -8.47
C ALA A 30 -10.38 1.20 -7.69
N LYS A 31 -10.21 -0.11 -7.92
CA LYS A 31 -10.88 -1.16 -7.14
C LYS A 31 -10.25 -1.34 -5.76
N VAL A 32 -8.94 -1.13 -5.65
CA VAL A 32 -8.22 -1.14 -4.39
C VAL A 32 -7.28 0.05 -4.37
N MET A 33 -7.32 0.84 -3.31
CA MET A 33 -6.43 1.99 -3.12
C MET A 33 -5.81 1.93 -1.73
N LEU A 34 -4.51 2.07 -1.68
CA LEU A 34 -3.74 2.21 -0.44
C LEU A 34 -3.25 3.65 -0.31
N VAL A 35 -3.59 4.30 0.79
CA VAL A 35 -3.22 5.69 1.05
C VAL A 35 -2.39 5.78 2.32
N MET A 36 -1.20 6.37 2.22
CA MET A 36 -0.22 6.41 3.30
C MET A 36 -0.18 7.77 4.03
N ASP A 37 -0.71 8.84 3.43
CA ASP A 37 -0.71 10.20 4.00
C ASP A 37 -2.02 10.94 3.71
N GLU A 38 -2.31 11.95 4.56
CA GLU A 38 -3.58 12.68 4.55
C GLU A 38 -3.80 13.50 3.28
N LYS A 39 -2.73 14.07 2.74
CA LYS A 39 -2.81 14.88 1.51
C LYS A 39 -3.17 14.01 0.30
N SER A 40 -2.58 12.83 0.22
CA SER A 40 -2.93 11.85 -0.82
C SER A 40 -4.37 11.37 -0.68
N LEU A 41 -4.88 11.20 0.55
CA LEU A 41 -6.30 10.88 0.77
C LEU A 41 -7.20 11.97 0.20
N ALA A 42 -6.96 13.23 0.56
CA ALA A 42 -7.76 14.35 0.08
C ALA A 42 -7.77 14.46 -1.46
N ASP A 43 -6.60 14.23 -2.07
CA ASP A 43 -6.44 14.41 -3.50
C ASP A 43 -6.98 13.25 -4.34
N PHE A 44 -6.96 12.01 -3.86
CA PHE A 44 -7.20 10.83 -4.71
C PHE A 44 -8.40 9.96 -4.31
N GLN A 45 -9.02 10.16 -3.14
CA GLN A 45 -10.16 9.34 -2.71
C GLN A 45 -11.35 9.36 -3.69
N HIS A 46 -11.48 10.41 -4.49
CA HIS A 46 -12.54 10.53 -5.51
C HIS A 46 -12.38 9.53 -6.67
N MET A 47 -11.19 8.93 -6.81
CA MET A 47 -10.92 7.89 -7.83
C MET A 47 -11.32 6.49 -7.36
N MET A 48 -11.89 6.34 -6.17
CA MET A 48 -12.37 5.03 -5.71
C MET A 48 -13.62 4.58 -6.45
N ALA A 49 -13.61 3.34 -6.92
CA ALA A 49 -14.80 2.70 -7.42
C ALA A 49 -15.85 2.52 -6.29
N ALA A 50 -17.15 2.60 -6.63
CA ALA A 50 -18.23 2.49 -5.66
C ALA A 50 -18.23 1.15 -4.90
N ASP A 51 -17.75 0.08 -5.51
CA ASP A 51 -17.57 -1.25 -4.91
C ASP A 51 -16.14 -1.54 -4.45
N GLY A 52 -15.26 -0.52 -4.50
CA GLY A 52 -13.85 -0.64 -4.18
C GLY A 52 -13.53 -0.66 -2.69
N THR A 53 -12.29 -0.98 -2.37
CA THR A 53 -11.75 -0.96 -1.01
C THR A 53 -10.67 0.10 -0.86
N LEU A 54 -10.90 1.05 0.04
CA LEU A 54 -9.92 2.07 0.44
C LEU A 54 -9.20 1.63 1.71
N ILE A 55 -7.89 1.50 1.63
CA ILE A 55 -7.02 1.17 2.75
C ILE A 55 -6.29 2.44 3.17
N VAL A 56 -6.44 2.83 4.43
CA VAL A 56 -5.93 4.10 4.97
C VAL A 56 -4.95 3.84 6.10
N ASN A 57 -3.80 4.47 6.04
CA ASN A 57 -2.81 4.46 7.11
C ASN A 57 -3.28 5.32 8.30
N SER A 58 -3.91 4.72 9.28
CA SER A 58 -4.44 5.43 10.46
C SER A 58 -3.37 6.01 11.38
N SER A 59 -2.11 5.60 11.23
CA SER A 59 -0.98 6.21 11.95
C SER A 59 -0.70 7.66 11.52
N MET A 60 -1.05 8.03 10.29
CA MET A 60 -0.69 9.31 9.68
C MET A 60 -1.89 10.11 9.18
N ILE A 61 -3.08 9.50 9.15
CA ILE A 61 -4.28 10.07 8.58
C ILE A 61 -5.36 10.13 9.67
N ALA A 62 -5.64 11.34 10.13
CA ALA A 62 -6.73 11.61 11.06
C ALA A 62 -8.03 11.95 10.34
N LEU A 63 -7.94 12.39 9.08
CA LEU A 63 -9.09 12.75 8.25
C LEU A 63 -9.99 11.53 7.99
N GLU A 64 -11.30 11.71 8.15
CA GLU A 64 -12.26 10.70 7.75
C GLU A 64 -12.40 10.67 6.21
N PRO A 65 -12.27 9.48 5.59
CA PRO A 65 -12.51 9.37 4.17
C PRO A 65 -13.93 9.77 3.78
N ALA A 66 -14.05 10.59 2.75
CA ALA A 66 -15.33 11.07 2.22
C ALA A 66 -15.78 10.30 0.96
N CYS A 67 -15.07 9.21 0.59
CA CYS A 67 -15.46 8.40 -0.56
C CYS A 67 -16.72 7.59 -0.28
N THR A 68 -17.53 7.41 -1.33
CA THR A 68 -18.68 6.48 -1.34
C THR A 68 -18.25 5.12 -1.89
N CYS A 69 -17.25 4.51 -1.25
CA CYS A 69 -16.69 3.23 -1.67
C CYS A 69 -17.27 2.06 -0.86
N GLY A 70 -17.08 0.84 -1.36
CA GLY A 70 -17.66 -0.38 -0.77
C GLY A 70 -17.13 -0.68 0.64
N ALA A 71 -15.83 -0.41 0.89
CA ALA A 71 -15.22 -0.60 2.19
C ALA A 71 -14.09 0.39 2.46
N VAL A 72 -13.96 0.81 3.72
CA VAL A 72 -12.81 1.57 4.22
C VAL A 72 -12.12 0.75 5.30
N LYS A 73 -10.82 0.53 5.17
CA LYS A 73 -9.97 -0.17 6.13
C LYS A 73 -8.93 0.79 6.71
N LYS A 74 -8.99 1.03 8.00
CA LYS A 74 -8.01 1.85 8.72
C LYS A 74 -7.00 0.95 9.41
N VAL A 75 -5.72 1.05 9.02
CA VAL A 75 -4.65 0.19 9.52
C VAL A 75 -3.49 1.03 10.03
N PRO A 76 -3.01 0.81 11.26
CA PRO A 76 -1.93 1.58 11.87
C PRO A 76 -0.55 1.04 11.44
N PHE A 77 -0.16 1.28 10.19
CA PHE A 77 1.05 0.68 9.61
C PHE A 77 2.35 1.05 10.32
N TYR A 78 2.46 2.27 10.87
CA TYR A 78 3.67 2.70 11.56
C TYR A 78 3.79 2.07 12.95
N GLU A 79 2.68 1.90 13.67
CA GLU A 79 2.65 1.21 14.95
C GLU A 79 3.01 -0.27 14.77
N LEU A 80 2.41 -0.93 13.79
CA LEU A 80 2.74 -2.33 13.46
C LEU A 80 4.22 -2.50 13.07
N ALA A 81 4.77 -1.57 12.30
CA ALA A 81 6.18 -1.59 11.95
C ALA A 81 7.09 -1.33 13.17
N ALA A 82 6.66 -0.46 14.09
CA ALA A 82 7.38 -0.17 15.32
C ALA A 82 7.47 -1.39 16.25
N GLU A 83 6.46 -2.24 16.29
CA GLU A 83 6.48 -3.52 17.03
C GLU A 83 7.60 -4.45 16.55
N LEU A 84 8.00 -4.35 15.28
CA LEU A 84 9.14 -5.06 14.72
C LEU A 84 10.49 -4.36 14.98
N GLY A 85 10.46 -3.23 15.69
CA GLY A 85 11.65 -2.43 16.04
C GLY A 85 12.08 -1.42 14.96
N ASN A 86 11.33 -1.24 13.87
CA ASN A 86 11.70 -0.28 12.84
C ASN A 86 10.50 0.25 12.04
N SER A 87 10.03 1.45 12.40
CA SER A 87 8.92 2.12 11.70
C SER A 87 9.16 2.39 10.21
N LYS A 88 10.41 2.35 9.73
CA LYS A 88 10.73 2.50 8.31
C LYS A 88 10.24 1.35 7.44
N THR A 89 9.83 0.23 8.05
CA THR A 89 9.25 -0.91 7.33
C THR A 89 7.73 -0.83 7.19
N ALA A 90 7.11 0.29 7.57
CA ALA A 90 5.66 0.49 7.45
C ALA A 90 5.14 0.30 6.01
N ASN A 91 5.94 0.64 5.00
CA ASN A 91 5.62 0.37 3.59
C ASN A 91 5.55 -1.12 3.27
N MET A 92 6.36 -1.97 3.91
CA MET A 92 6.30 -3.42 3.74
C MET A 92 5.09 -4.03 4.47
N VAL A 93 4.76 -3.51 5.65
CA VAL A 93 3.51 -3.88 6.34
C VAL A 93 2.30 -3.51 5.48
N ALA A 94 2.29 -2.31 4.92
CA ALA A 94 1.22 -1.84 4.05
C ALA A 94 1.10 -2.70 2.77
N LEU A 95 2.23 -3.07 2.15
CA LEU A 95 2.24 -3.98 1.00
C LEU A 95 1.67 -5.34 1.37
N GLY A 96 2.07 -5.92 2.49
CA GLY A 96 1.53 -7.20 2.97
C GLY A 96 0.01 -7.14 3.18
N TYR A 97 -0.49 -6.08 3.79
CA TYR A 97 -1.93 -5.91 3.98
C TYR A 97 -2.68 -5.73 2.65
N LEU A 98 -2.11 -4.96 1.71
CA LEU A 98 -2.68 -4.76 0.37
C LEU A 98 -2.84 -6.09 -0.39
N MET A 99 -1.87 -7.01 -0.26
CA MET A 99 -1.91 -8.32 -0.94
C MET A 99 -3.15 -9.15 -0.61
N ARG A 100 -3.81 -8.94 0.53
CA ARG A 100 -5.07 -9.63 0.89
C ARG A 100 -6.20 -9.34 -0.10
N TYR A 101 -6.11 -8.24 -0.82
CA TYR A 101 -7.07 -7.80 -1.85
C TYR A 101 -6.61 -8.14 -3.27
N LEU A 102 -5.48 -8.86 -3.40
CA LEU A 102 -4.85 -9.23 -4.66
C LEU A 102 -4.63 -10.75 -4.70
N PRO A 103 -5.70 -11.56 -4.84
CA PRO A 103 -5.64 -13.01 -4.65
C PRO A 103 -4.76 -13.76 -5.67
N PHE A 104 -4.37 -13.09 -6.75
CA PHE A 104 -3.43 -13.61 -7.75
C PHE A 104 -1.95 -13.48 -7.33
N LEU A 105 -1.64 -12.77 -6.23
CA LEU A 105 -0.29 -12.67 -5.68
C LEU A 105 -0.12 -13.62 -4.49
N SER A 106 0.89 -14.49 -4.56
CA SER A 106 1.27 -15.29 -3.40
C SER A 106 2.26 -14.55 -2.51
N LEU A 107 2.13 -14.73 -1.19
CA LEU A 107 3.05 -14.15 -0.21
C LEU A 107 4.50 -14.58 -0.47
N GLU A 108 4.70 -15.85 -0.84
CA GLU A 108 6.01 -16.42 -1.15
C GLU A 108 6.67 -15.73 -2.35
N ALA A 109 5.91 -15.50 -3.43
CA ALA A 109 6.41 -14.83 -4.62
C ALA A 109 6.84 -13.39 -4.29
N VAL A 110 5.99 -12.63 -3.58
CA VAL A 110 6.32 -11.24 -3.21
C VAL A 110 7.48 -11.19 -2.21
N ALA A 111 7.57 -12.11 -1.26
CA ALA A 111 8.72 -12.21 -0.36
C ALA A 111 10.02 -12.54 -1.14
N GLY A 112 9.94 -13.32 -2.21
CA GLY A 112 11.04 -13.57 -3.14
C GLY A 112 11.53 -12.30 -3.82
N GLU A 113 10.61 -11.50 -4.36
CA GLU A 113 10.91 -10.20 -4.98
C GLU A 113 11.50 -9.20 -3.98
N VAL A 114 10.99 -9.18 -2.73
CA VAL A 114 11.57 -8.35 -1.66
C VAL A 114 13.03 -8.74 -1.39
N LYS A 115 13.34 -10.04 -1.33
CA LYS A 115 14.73 -10.52 -1.14
C LYS A 115 15.63 -10.08 -2.30
N GLU A 116 15.16 -10.19 -3.53
CA GLU A 116 15.92 -9.78 -4.71
C GLU A 116 16.11 -8.25 -4.74
N ALA A 117 15.07 -7.47 -4.48
CA ALA A 117 15.13 -6.01 -4.45
C ALA A 117 16.14 -5.47 -3.40
N PHE A 118 16.28 -6.17 -2.28
CA PHE A 118 17.20 -5.78 -1.20
C PHE A 118 18.49 -6.59 -1.17
N LYS A 119 18.83 -7.34 -2.22
CA LYS A 119 20.06 -8.17 -2.27
C LYS A 119 21.36 -7.40 -2.01
N ALA A 120 21.41 -6.13 -2.37
CA ALA A 120 22.55 -5.24 -2.08
C ALA A 120 22.65 -4.85 -0.59
N LYS A 121 21.60 -5.10 0.21
CA LYS A 121 21.52 -4.79 1.64
C LYS A 121 20.94 -5.99 2.42
N PRO A 122 21.64 -7.12 2.46
CA PRO A 122 21.08 -8.37 2.99
C PRO A 122 20.65 -8.28 4.47
N LYS A 123 21.25 -7.37 5.25
CA LYS A 123 20.89 -7.16 6.66
C LYS A 123 19.45 -6.67 6.88
N VAL A 124 18.84 -5.99 5.89
CA VAL A 124 17.46 -5.48 6.02
C VAL A 124 16.42 -6.46 5.49
N VAL A 125 16.81 -7.49 4.73
CA VAL A 125 15.90 -8.46 4.12
C VAL A 125 15.02 -9.17 5.15
N PRO A 126 15.56 -9.75 6.24
CA PRO A 126 14.73 -10.49 7.20
C PRO A 126 13.63 -9.62 7.83
N LEU A 127 13.96 -8.36 8.13
CA LEU A 127 13.02 -7.44 8.73
C LEU A 127 11.92 -7.03 7.74
N ASN A 128 12.27 -6.79 6.48
CA ASN A 128 11.29 -6.45 5.45
C ASN A 128 10.35 -7.61 5.14
N VAL A 129 10.84 -8.84 5.12
CA VAL A 129 10.01 -10.04 4.95
C VAL A 129 9.06 -10.21 6.14
N LYS A 130 9.55 -10.08 7.37
CA LYS A 130 8.68 -10.12 8.57
C LYS A 130 7.61 -9.03 8.56
N ALA A 131 7.96 -7.83 8.09
CA ALA A 131 7.00 -6.74 7.98
C ALA A 131 5.91 -7.03 6.94
N LEU A 132 6.28 -7.64 5.81
CA LEU A 132 5.34 -8.10 4.80
C LEU A 132 4.38 -9.17 5.36
N GLU A 133 4.93 -10.17 6.06
CA GLU A 133 4.16 -11.24 6.71
C GLU A 133 3.21 -10.69 7.77
N LEU A 134 3.68 -9.76 8.60
CA LEU A 134 2.85 -9.09 9.62
C LEU A 134 1.66 -8.39 8.99
N GLY A 135 1.88 -7.62 7.93
CA GLY A 135 0.81 -6.92 7.22
C GLY A 135 -0.20 -7.89 6.59
N TYR A 136 0.29 -8.96 5.97
CA TYR A 136 -0.56 -9.98 5.35
C TYR A 136 -1.43 -10.72 6.38
N GLY A 137 -0.88 -11.02 7.56
CA GLY A 137 -1.59 -11.70 8.64
C GLY A 137 -2.43 -10.79 9.53
N TYR A 138 -2.40 -9.47 9.33
CA TYR A 138 -3.11 -8.53 10.20
C TYR A 138 -4.62 -8.57 9.96
N GLU A 139 -5.37 -8.99 10.98
CA GLU A 139 -6.84 -9.06 10.98
C GLU A 139 -7.44 -8.01 11.93
N LYS A 140 -7.96 -6.94 11.34
CA LYS A 140 -8.90 -6.00 12.00
C LYS A 140 -9.84 -5.41 10.99
#